data_66c47f0719614fb6aa8488e20b3d642b
#
_entry.id   66c47f0719614fb6aa8488e20b3d642b
#
_cell.length_a   1.000
_cell.length_b   1.000
_cell.length_c   1.000
_cell.angle_alpha   90.00
_cell.angle_beta   90.00
_cell.angle_gamma   90.00
#
_symmetry.space_group_name_H-M   'P 1'
#
loop_
_entity.id
_entity.type
_entity.pdbx_description
1 polymer ?
#
loop_
_entity_poly.entity_id
_entity_poly.type
_entity_poly.pdbx_seq_one_letter_code
_entity_poly.pdbx_strand_id
1 'polypeptide(L)'
;SLVFPRFVLPYGKDCILAMETNQDNVYRYTDTDGDGRADKKELFTTRFGRFGNVEHQQAFLYYGMDNWLYSTVNAFRVRETPAGVIREPTGYNRAQWGITHDDDGKLWFLGGASGLPSYFQFPIHYGNFEVEDQFADGFEVPWGAPIGIADVQGGMDEVRQPDGALNRVTGSAGNDI
;
A
#
# COMPACT_ATOMS: atom_id res chain seq x y z
N SER A 1 -2.24 -19.76 14.44
CA SER A 1 -2.89 -19.50 13.15
C SER A 1 -3.23 -18.03 13.04
N LEU A 2 -3.17 -17.46 11.82
CA LEU A 2 -3.63 -16.11 11.52
C LEU A 2 -5.16 -16.08 11.35
N VAL A 3 -5.79 -15.04 11.86
CA VAL A 3 -7.24 -14.82 11.75
C VAL A 3 -7.49 -13.60 10.84
N PHE A 4 -8.08 -13.84 9.68
CA PHE A 4 -8.34 -12.78 8.68
C PHE A 4 -7.12 -11.89 8.39
N PRO A 5 -6.01 -12.46 7.88
CA PRO A 5 -4.81 -11.66 7.62
C PRO A 5 -5.06 -10.59 6.55
N ARG A 6 -4.55 -9.39 6.79
CA ARG A 6 -4.58 -8.27 5.82
C ARG A 6 -3.45 -8.36 4.82
N PHE A 7 -2.34 -8.88 5.27
CA PHE A 7 -1.20 -9.22 4.42
C PHE A 7 -0.33 -10.29 5.07
N VAL A 8 0.42 -10.97 4.23
CA VAL A 8 1.51 -11.86 4.59
C VAL A 8 2.65 -11.57 3.62
N LEU A 9 3.83 -11.25 4.15
CA LEU A 9 5.02 -10.95 3.36
C LEU A 9 6.15 -11.87 3.76
N PRO A 10 6.77 -12.66 2.86
CA PRO A 10 8.04 -13.31 3.13
C PRO A 10 9.11 -12.30 3.54
N TYR A 11 9.80 -12.54 4.65
CA TYR A 11 10.73 -11.59 5.23
C TYR A 11 11.99 -12.26 5.79
N GLY A 12 12.94 -12.49 4.92
CA GLY A 12 14.14 -13.25 5.26
C GLY A 12 13.94 -14.77 5.17
N LYS A 13 14.86 -15.50 5.75
CA LYS A 13 14.84 -16.97 5.73
C LYS A 13 13.84 -17.49 6.80
N ASP A 14 12.97 -18.39 6.41
CA ASP A 14 12.02 -19.09 7.29
C ASP A 14 11.13 -18.16 8.12
N CYS A 15 10.81 -16.97 7.57
CA CYS A 15 10.14 -15.92 8.29
C CYS A 15 9.13 -15.16 7.42
N ILE A 16 8.03 -14.76 8.04
CA ILE A 16 7.02 -13.89 7.43
C ILE A 16 6.69 -12.72 8.34
N LEU A 17 6.30 -11.59 7.75
CA LEU A 17 5.56 -10.53 8.43
C LEU A 17 4.09 -10.65 8.11
N ALA A 18 3.25 -10.50 9.12
CA ALA A 18 1.81 -10.54 8.94
C ALA A 18 1.08 -9.61 9.91
N MET A 19 -0.09 -9.15 9.49
CA MET A 19 -1.03 -8.38 10.29
C MET A 19 -2.44 -8.91 10.06
N GLU A 20 -3.25 -8.91 11.09
CA GLU A 20 -4.64 -9.32 11.06
C GLU A 20 -5.59 -8.11 10.93
N THR A 21 -6.79 -8.35 10.46
CA THR A 21 -7.87 -7.34 10.36
C THR A 21 -8.17 -6.75 11.73
N ASN A 22 -8.41 -5.43 11.79
CA ASN A 22 -8.68 -4.69 13.02
C ASN A 22 -7.56 -4.79 14.06
N GLN A 23 -6.35 -5.00 13.62
CA GLN A 23 -5.16 -4.99 14.46
C GLN A 23 -4.27 -3.78 14.14
N ASP A 24 -3.43 -3.41 15.09
CA ASP A 24 -2.51 -2.29 15.00
C ASP A 24 -1.04 -2.74 14.91
N ASN A 25 -0.80 -4.02 15.12
CA ASN A 25 0.51 -4.60 15.22
C ASN A 25 0.83 -5.48 14.02
N VAL A 26 2.05 -5.32 13.51
CA VAL A 26 2.67 -6.29 12.60
C VAL A 26 3.53 -7.23 13.41
N TYR A 27 3.39 -8.51 13.18
CA TYR A 27 4.18 -9.54 13.83
C TYR A 27 5.08 -10.26 12.84
N ARG A 28 6.25 -10.63 13.31
CA ARG A 28 7.14 -11.59 12.68
C ARG A 28 6.80 -12.98 13.16
N TYR A 29 6.64 -13.89 12.22
CA TYR A 29 6.45 -15.31 12.49
C TYR A 29 7.62 -16.07 11.89
N THR A 30 8.32 -16.85 12.68
CA THR A 30 9.52 -17.59 12.28
C THR A 30 9.30 -19.07 12.50
N ASP A 31 9.68 -19.87 11.52
CA ASP A 31 9.85 -21.30 11.61
C ASP A 31 11.30 -21.55 12.05
N THR A 32 11.52 -22.03 13.27
CA THR A 32 12.87 -22.19 13.83
C THR A 32 13.42 -23.59 13.68
N ASP A 33 12.59 -24.60 13.40
CA ASP A 33 12.98 -25.99 13.24
C ASP A 33 12.84 -26.53 11.81
N GLY A 34 12.25 -25.74 10.90
CA GLY A 34 12.16 -26.05 9.47
C GLY A 34 11.02 -27.03 9.12
N ASP A 35 10.02 -27.16 9.97
CA ASP A 35 8.87 -28.05 9.74
C ASP A 35 7.77 -27.45 8.84
N GLY A 36 7.94 -26.18 8.43
CA GLY A 36 6.98 -25.42 7.61
C GLY A 36 5.90 -24.73 8.44
N ARG A 37 6.05 -24.67 9.76
CA ARG A 37 5.15 -23.97 10.67
C ARG A 37 5.91 -22.99 11.53
N ALA A 38 5.36 -21.77 11.64
CA ALA A 38 5.95 -20.82 12.55
C ALA A 38 5.70 -21.22 14.02
N ASP A 39 6.76 -21.35 14.76
CA ASP A 39 6.78 -21.65 16.19
C ASP A 39 7.16 -20.44 17.05
N LYS A 40 7.70 -19.38 16.44
CA LYS A 40 8.04 -18.13 17.11
C LYS A 40 7.25 -16.96 16.57
N LYS A 41 6.67 -16.15 17.46
CA LYS A 41 5.94 -14.90 17.13
C LYS A 41 6.54 -13.74 17.90
N GLU A 42 6.98 -12.72 17.19
CA GLU A 42 7.59 -11.50 17.76
C GLU A 42 6.91 -10.25 17.22
N LEU A 43 6.79 -9.23 18.08
CA LEU A 43 6.30 -7.93 17.63
C LEU A 43 7.34 -7.28 16.72
N PHE A 44 6.93 -6.96 15.49
CA PHE A 44 7.79 -6.24 14.54
C PHE A 44 7.60 -4.72 14.66
N THR A 45 6.36 -4.24 14.58
CA THR A 45 6.05 -2.81 14.75
C THR A 45 4.62 -2.61 15.21
N THR A 46 4.35 -1.47 15.84
CA THR A 46 3.03 -1.07 16.34
C THR A 46 2.47 0.11 15.55
N ARG A 47 1.23 0.49 15.82
CA ARG A 47 0.54 1.65 15.19
C ARG A 47 0.65 1.62 13.66
N PHE A 48 0.49 0.45 13.10
CA PHE A 48 0.53 0.21 11.67
C PHE A 48 -0.87 0.12 11.07
N GLY A 49 -1.83 -0.35 11.84
CA GLY A 49 -3.18 -0.64 11.42
C GLY A 49 -4.14 0.54 11.48
N ARG A 50 -5.22 0.41 10.74
CA ARG A 50 -6.44 1.22 10.84
C ARG A 50 -7.59 0.31 11.25
N PHE A 51 -8.53 0.89 11.98
CA PHE A 51 -9.73 0.22 12.43
C PHE A 51 -10.96 0.71 11.67
N GLY A 52 -12.06 -0.01 11.79
CA GLY A 52 -13.34 0.35 11.21
C GLY A 52 -13.65 -0.42 9.93
N ASN A 53 -14.06 0.27 8.87
CA ASN A 53 -14.41 -0.39 7.61
C ASN A 53 -13.22 -1.19 7.08
N VAL A 54 -13.39 -2.50 6.98
CA VAL A 54 -12.34 -3.44 6.53
C VAL A 54 -11.85 -3.15 5.11
N GLU A 55 -12.70 -2.58 4.27
CA GLU A 55 -12.34 -2.16 2.91
C GLU A 55 -11.32 -1.02 2.91
N HIS A 56 -11.32 -0.18 3.93
CA HIS A 56 -10.45 1.00 4.03
C HIS A 56 -9.24 0.78 4.95
N GLN A 57 -8.96 -0.45 5.33
CA GLN A 57 -7.76 -0.81 6.08
C GLN A 57 -6.62 -1.13 5.11
N GLN A 58 -5.39 -1.00 5.58
CA GLN A 58 -4.23 -1.41 4.80
C GLN A 58 -4.32 -2.89 4.46
N ALA A 59 -4.05 -3.22 3.20
CA ALA A 59 -4.26 -4.57 2.69
C ALA A 59 -2.99 -5.21 2.12
N PHE A 60 -1.89 -4.48 2.11
CA PHE A 60 -0.68 -4.91 1.43
C PHE A 60 0.56 -4.42 2.18
N LEU A 61 1.60 -5.22 2.20
CA LEU A 61 2.93 -4.84 2.65
C LEU A 61 3.92 -5.17 1.53
N TYR A 62 4.69 -4.18 1.12
CA TYR A 62 5.60 -4.27 -0.02
C TYR A 62 7.02 -3.92 0.39
N TYR A 63 7.98 -4.74 0.01
CA TYR A 63 9.39 -4.51 0.23
C TYR A 63 10.00 -3.81 -0.98
N GLY A 64 10.28 -2.52 -0.86
CA GLY A 64 10.87 -1.72 -1.91
C GLY A 64 12.35 -2.01 -2.14
N MET A 65 12.84 -1.68 -3.34
CA MET A 65 14.26 -1.83 -3.70
C MET A 65 15.21 -0.97 -2.87
N ASP A 66 14.68 0.02 -2.17
CA ASP A 66 15.38 0.90 -1.22
C ASP A 66 15.48 0.34 0.20
N ASN A 67 15.07 -0.91 0.40
CA ASN A 67 15.02 -1.61 1.69
C ASN A 67 14.03 -1.01 2.69
N TRP A 68 12.99 -0.34 2.21
CA TRP A 68 11.87 0.10 3.01
C TRP A 68 10.63 -0.76 2.74
N LEU A 69 9.80 -0.88 3.76
CA LEU A 69 8.50 -1.52 3.70
C LEU A 69 7.41 -0.46 3.57
N TYR A 70 6.58 -0.62 2.56
CA TYR A 70 5.47 0.25 2.21
C TYR A 70 4.15 -0.44 2.41
N SER A 71 3.13 0.32 2.74
CA SER A 71 1.78 -0.20 2.91
C SER A 71 0.76 0.69 2.22
N THR A 72 -0.32 0.07 1.77
CA THR A 72 -1.48 0.83 1.30
C THR A 72 -2.05 1.68 2.43
N VAL A 73 -2.62 2.83 2.09
CA VAL A 73 -3.32 3.77 2.99
C VAL A 73 -2.40 4.54 3.95
N ASN A 74 -1.30 3.98 4.38
CA ASN A 74 -0.41 4.60 5.36
C ASN A 74 0.48 5.68 4.73
N ALA A 75 0.58 6.83 5.38
CA ALA A 75 1.46 7.94 4.99
C ALA A 75 2.85 7.82 5.63
N PHE A 76 3.38 6.61 5.70
CA PHE A 76 4.72 6.33 6.21
C PHE A 76 5.27 5.03 5.63
N ARG A 77 6.58 4.89 5.69
CA ARG A 77 7.32 3.66 5.42
C ARG A 77 8.10 3.23 6.66
N VAL A 78 8.41 1.94 6.75
CA VAL A 78 9.17 1.39 7.88
C VAL A 78 10.37 0.59 7.39
N ARG A 79 11.42 0.56 8.19
CA ARG A 79 12.62 -0.24 7.92
C ARG A 79 13.20 -0.80 9.21
N GLU A 80 13.57 -2.06 9.18
CA GLU A 80 14.31 -2.67 10.27
C GLU A 80 15.78 -2.24 10.24
N THR A 81 16.32 -1.95 11.41
CA THR A 81 17.72 -1.64 11.62
C THR A 81 18.23 -2.43 12.83
N PRO A 82 19.55 -2.52 13.07
CA PRO A 82 20.07 -3.13 14.28
C PRO A 82 19.56 -2.52 15.59
N ALA A 83 19.12 -1.26 15.54
CA ALA A 83 18.55 -0.55 16.69
C ALA A 83 17.03 -0.72 16.84
N GLY A 84 16.39 -1.46 15.93
CA GLY A 84 14.94 -1.67 15.89
C GLY A 84 14.30 -1.13 14.61
N VAL A 85 12.98 -1.12 14.57
CA VAL A 85 12.21 -0.65 13.43
C VAL A 85 12.08 0.88 13.47
N ILE A 86 12.56 1.53 12.43
CA ILE A 86 12.42 2.98 12.23
C ILE A 86 11.26 3.28 11.30
N ARG A 87 10.72 4.49 11.40
CA ARG A 87 9.59 4.99 10.61
C ARG A 87 9.92 6.35 10.04
N GLU A 88 9.54 6.55 8.78
CA GLU A 88 9.69 7.82 8.07
C GLU A 88 8.37 8.18 7.37
N PRO A 89 7.93 9.45 7.40
CA PRO A 89 6.75 9.87 6.69
C PRO A 89 6.93 9.74 5.18
N THR A 90 5.82 9.47 4.48
CA THR A 90 5.68 9.57 3.03
C THR A 90 4.51 10.50 2.71
N GLY A 91 4.29 10.82 1.45
CA GLY A 91 3.05 11.42 1.01
C GLY A 91 1.86 10.53 1.34
N TYR A 92 0.70 11.14 1.51
CA TYR A 92 -0.54 10.40 1.71
C TYR A 92 -0.87 9.59 0.46
N ASN A 93 -1.12 8.30 0.63
CA ASN A 93 -1.57 7.45 -0.44
C ASN A 93 -2.99 6.95 -0.17
N ARG A 94 -3.78 6.83 -1.23
CA ARG A 94 -5.15 6.30 -1.19
C ARG A 94 -5.22 4.87 -1.72
N ALA A 95 -4.07 4.20 -1.82
CA ALA A 95 -4.01 2.82 -2.25
C ALA A 95 -4.83 1.92 -1.32
N GLN A 96 -5.57 0.98 -1.91
CA GLN A 96 -6.34 0.02 -1.12
C GLN A 96 -5.82 -1.42 -1.26
N TRP A 97 -5.42 -1.82 -2.47
CA TRP A 97 -5.28 -3.24 -2.80
C TRP A 97 -3.90 -3.67 -3.26
N GLY A 98 -3.02 -2.76 -3.64
CA GLY A 98 -1.71 -3.16 -4.10
C GLY A 98 -0.75 -2.02 -4.31
N ILE A 99 0.52 -2.38 -4.35
CA ILE A 99 1.66 -1.54 -4.65
C ILE A 99 2.55 -2.33 -5.62
N THR A 100 3.06 -1.69 -6.63
CA THR A 100 4.07 -2.25 -7.54
C THR A 100 5.24 -1.28 -7.70
N HIS A 101 6.23 -1.64 -8.48
CA HIS A 101 7.33 -0.74 -8.88
C HIS A 101 7.59 -0.86 -10.37
N ASP A 102 8.11 0.21 -10.95
CA ASP A 102 8.65 0.21 -12.31
C ASP A 102 10.09 -0.30 -12.33
N ASP A 103 10.70 -0.34 -13.53
CA ASP A 103 12.07 -0.83 -13.72
C ASP A 103 13.13 -0.03 -12.97
N ASP A 104 12.83 1.22 -12.63
CA ASP A 104 13.69 2.10 -11.83
C ASP A 104 13.47 1.96 -10.32
N GLY A 105 12.54 1.11 -9.91
CA GLY A 105 12.17 0.90 -8.50
C GLY A 105 11.26 1.97 -7.92
N LYS A 106 10.70 2.86 -8.75
CA LYS A 106 9.71 3.84 -8.32
C LYS A 106 8.40 3.13 -7.99
N LEU A 107 7.85 3.42 -6.83
CA LEU A 107 6.66 2.75 -6.32
C LEU A 107 5.38 3.43 -6.79
N TRP A 108 4.46 2.61 -7.26
CA TRP A 108 3.16 3.00 -7.79
C TRP A 108 2.02 2.33 -7.03
N PHE A 109 0.88 3.00 -6.99
CA PHE A 109 -0.36 2.48 -6.41
C PHE A 109 -1.58 2.95 -7.20
N LEU A 110 -2.71 2.30 -6.99
CA LEU A 110 -4.01 2.76 -7.47
C LEU A 110 -4.82 3.37 -6.33
N GLY A 111 -5.30 4.57 -6.55
CA GLY A 111 -6.22 5.22 -5.62
C GLY A 111 -7.57 4.50 -5.62
N GLY A 112 -7.97 3.94 -4.47
CA GLY A 112 -9.14 3.08 -4.38
C GLY A 112 -10.44 3.72 -4.85
N ALA A 113 -10.66 5.00 -4.55
CA ALA A 113 -11.87 5.70 -4.95
C ALA A 113 -11.79 6.27 -6.37
N SER A 114 -10.64 6.75 -6.81
CA SER A 114 -10.45 7.33 -8.14
C SER A 114 -10.07 6.29 -9.20
N GLY A 115 -9.45 5.20 -8.77
CA GLY A 115 -8.91 4.17 -9.64
C GLY A 115 -7.76 4.62 -10.53
N LEU A 116 -7.26 5.83 -10.34
CA LEU A 116 -6.14 6.36 -11.10
C LEU A 116 -4.83 5.91 -10.47
N PRO A 117 -3.84 5.53 -11.29
CA PRO A 117 -2.51 5.24 -10.80
C PRO A 117 -1.85 6.51 -10.26
N SER A 118 -1.06 6.35 -9.24
CA SER A 118 -0.25 7.39 -8.63
C SER A 118 1.02 6.77 -8.04
N TYR A 119 1.94 7.59 -7.58
CA TYR A 119 3.21 7.12 -7.03
C TYR A 119 3.44 7.66 -5.62
N PHE A 120 4.28 6.95 -4.88
CA PHE A 120 4.69 7.38 -3.55
C PHE A 120 5.54 8.63 -3.61
N GLN A 121 5.23 9.58 -2.76
CA GLN A 121 6.01 10.80 -2.56
C GLN A 121 6.81 10.68 -1.26
N PHE A 122 8.00 11.25 -1.28
CA PHE A 122 8.92 11.26 -0.15
C PHE A 122 9.26 12.68 0.22
N PRO A 123 9.59 12.96 1.50
CA PRO A 123 10.10 14.25 1.90
C PRO A 123 11.32 14.65 1.05
N ILE A 124 11.26 15.83 0.46
CA ILE A 124 12.38 16.40 -0.29
C ILE A 124 13.03 17.44 0.61
N HIS A 125 14.27 17.17 0.98
CA HIS A 125 15.06 18.06 1.83
C HIS A 125 16.26 18.61 1.05
N TYR A 126 16.38 19.93 1.04
CA TYR A 126 17.52 20.65 0.50
C TYR A 126 18.25 21.37 1.62
N GLY A 127 19.30 20.76 2.14
CA GLY A 127 19.97 21.34 3.30
C GLY A 127 19.03 21.44 4.51
N ASN A 128 18.66 22.66 4.88
CA ASN A 128 17.84 22.93 6.07
C ASN A 128 16.37 23.29 5.75
N PHE A 129 15.93 23.15 4.52
CA PHE A 129 14.53 23.46 4.17
C PHE A 129 13.87 22.30 3.42
N GLU A 130 12.56 22.25 3.54
CA GLU A 130 11.69 21.33 2.85
C GLU A 130 11.05 22.03 1.65
N VAL A 131 10.72 21.29 0.62
CA VAL A 131 9.94 21.81 -0.51
C VAL A 131 8.49 22.00 -0.05
N GLU A 132 7.97 23.21 -0.16
CA GLU A 132 6.58 23.51 0.16
C GLU A 132 5.65 22.69 -0.75
N ASP A 133 4.51 22.28 -0.20
CA ASP A 133 3.44 21.54 -0.91
C ASP A 133 3.91 20.27 -1.63
N GLN A 134 5.05 19.71 -1.25
CA GLN A 134 5.62 18.53 -1.87
C GLN A 134 4.70 17.30 -1.86
N PHE A 135 3.67 17.32 -1.03
CA PHE A 135 2.65 16.26 -0.94
C PHE A 135 1.27 16.72 -1.43
N ALA A 136 1.18 17.88 -2.06
CA ALA A 136 -0.07 18.35 -2.62
C ALA A 136 -0.52 17.49 -3.81
N ASP A 137 -1.82 17.44 -4.04
CA ASP A 137 -2.44 16.61 -5.08
C ASP A 137 -1.83 16.79 -6.49
N GLY A 138 -1.37 17.99 -6.82
CA GLY A 138 -0.74 18.27 -8.11
C GLY A 138 0.60 17.58 -8.37
N PHE A 139 1.25 17.07 -7.32
CA PHE A 139 2.52 16.35 -7.45
C PHE A 139 2.33 14.87 -7.86
N GLU A 140 1.15 14.32 -7.70
CA GLU A 140 0.92 12.88 -7.84
C GLU A 140 0.01 12.49 -9.01
N VAL A 141 -0.32 13.41 -9.90
CA VAL A 141 -1.21 13.14 -11.03
C VAL A 141 -0.41 13.13 -12.35
N PRO A 142 0.27 12.03 -12.66
CA PRO A 142 1.06 11.94 -13.90
C PRO A 142 0.23 11.60 -15.14
N TRP A 143 -1.06 11.36 -14.99
CA TRP A 143 -1.90 10.75 -16.01
C TRP A 143 -2.98 11.70 -16.53
N GLY A 144 -3.29 11.55 -17.80
CA GLY A 144 -4.47 12.16 -18.39
C GLY A 144 -5.78 11.48 -17.95
N ALA A 145 -6.88 11.90 -18.54
CA ALA A 145 -8.18 11.28 -18.28
C ALA A 145 -8.15 9.78 -18.65
N PRO A 146 -8.78 8.90 -17.85
CA PRO A 146 -8.90 7.49 -18.18
C PRO A 146 -9.60 7.28 -19.52
N ILE A 147 -9.18 6.27 -20.27
CA ILE A 147 -9.87 5.86 -21.48
C ILE A 147 -11.15 5.11 -21.06
N GLY A 148 -12.30 5.58 -21.57
CA GLY A 148 -13.56 4.90 -21.36
C GLY A 148 -13.60 3.57 -22.11
N ILE A 149 -13.90 2.50 -21.41
CA ILE A 149 -14.16 1.18 -21.99
C ILE A 149 -15.61 0.79 -21.74
N ALA A 150 -16.17 -0.03 -22.60
CA ALA A 150 -17.51 -0.56 -22.37
C ALA A 150 -17.53 -1.44 -21.11
N ASP A 151 -18.42 -1.11 -20.20
CA ASP A 151 -18.69 -1.97 -19.04
C ASP A 151 -19.69 -3.06 -19.43
N VAL A 152 -19.28 -4.30 -19.30
CA VAL A 152 -20.10 -5.47 -19.67
C VAL A 152 -20.98 -5.96 -18.52
N GLN A 153 -20.81 -5.46 -17.33
CA GLN A 153 -21.52 -5.94 -16.14
C GLN A 153 -22.81 -5.18 -15.82
N GLY A 154 -23.06 -4.07 -16.52
CA GLY A 154 -24.15 -3.19 -16.14
C GLY A 154 -23.84 -2.46 -14.85
N GLY A 155 -23.81 -1.16 -14.87
CA GLY A 155 -23.56 -0.32 -13.70
C GLY A 155 -24.86 0.09 -13.01
N MET A 156 -24.74 0.59 -11.80
CA MET A 156 -25.77 1.37 -11.16
C MET A 156 -25.97 2.69 -11.91
N ASP A 157 -27.12 3.31 -11.79
CA ASP A 157 -27.36 4.66 -12.24
C ASP A 157 -26.21 5.57 -11.80
N GLU A 158 -25.77 6.48 -12.62
CA GLU A 158 -24.62 7.38 -12.43
C GLU A 158 -23.21 6.77 -12.63
N VAL A 159 -23.09 5.47 -12.82
CA VAL A 159 -21.80 4.85 -13.14
C VAL A 159 -21.46 5.02 -14.62
N ARG A 160 -22.48 5.15 -15.47
CA ARG A 160 -22.33 5.31 -16.93
C ARG A 160 -22.77 6.67 -17.42
N GLN A 161 -22.08 7.15 -18.44
CA GLN A 161 -22.52 8.25 -19.27
C GLN A 161 -23.51 7.77 -20.35
N PRO A 162 -24.26 8.67 -20.99
CA PRO A 162 -25.21 8.31 -22.04
C PRO A 162 -24.59 7.58 -23.25
N ASP A 163 -23.30 7.78 -23.49
CA ASP A 163 -22.52 7.12 -24.55
C ASP A 163 -22.04 5.70 -24.17
N GLY A 164 -22.35 5.25 -22.93
CA GLY A 164 -21.95 3.95 -22.40
C GLY A 164 -20.58 3.94 -21.73
N ALA A 165 -19.82 5.02 -21.78
CA ALA A 165 -18.56 5.13 -21.06
C ALA A 165 -18.79 5.19 -19.55
N LEU A 166 -17.78 4.77 -18.77
CA LEU A 166 -17.82 4.94 -17.31
C LEU A 166 -17.78 6.43 -16.96
N ASN A 167 -18.67 6.85 -16.08
CA ASN A 167 -18.69 8.20 -15.55
C ASN A 167 -17.47 8.49 -14.67
N ARG A 168 -17.00 7.47 -13.96
CA ARG A 168 -15.81 7.54 -13.12
C ARG A 168 -15.20 6.16 -12.95
N VAL A 169 -13.90 6.10 -12.80
CA VAL A 169 -13.19 4.87 -12.43
C VAL A 169 -13.27 4.68 -10.92
N THR A 170 -13.74 3.53 -10.49
CA THR A 170 -13.85 3.18 -9.07
C THR A 170 -13.46 1.72 -8.85
N GLY A 171 -12.96 1.40 -7.66
CA GLY A 171 -12.72 0.02 -7.23
C GLY A 171 -11.62 -0.71 -8.00
N SER A 172 -10.75 0.00 -8.71
CA SER A 172 -9.60 -0.62 -9.35
C SER A 172 -8.67 -1.26 -8.33
N ALA A 173 -8.19 -2.45 -8.64
CA ALA A 173 -7.33 -3.23 -7.77
C ALA A 173 -6.13 -3.76 -8.55
N GLY A 174 -4.94 -3.50 -8.00
CA GLY A 174 -3.69 -3.88 -8.63
C GLY A 174 -3.29 -2.96 -9.79
N ASN A 175 -2.03 -2.88 -10.03
CA ASN A 175 -1.42 -2.21 -11.17
C ASN A 175 -0.16 -2.97 -11.56
N ASP A 176 0.16 -2.95 -12.83
CA ASP A 176 1.38 -3.49 -13.40
C ASP A 176 1.97 -2.44 -14.35
N ILE A 177 3.29 -2.27 -14.33
CA ILE A 177 4.00 -1.24 -15.10
C ILE A 177 5.22 -1.85 -15.78
#